data_7c36bba841336046125d5ad36b0b7fc9
#
_entry.id   7c36bba841336046125d5ad36b0b7fc9
#
_cell.length_a   1.000
_cell.length_b   1.000
_cell.length_c   1.000
_cell.angle_alpha   90.00
_cell.angle_beta   90.00
_cell.angle_gamma   90.00
#
_symmetry.space_group_name_H-M   'P 1'
#
loop_
_entity.id
_entity.type
_entity.pdbx_description
1 polymer ?
#
loop_
_entity_poly.entity_id
_entity_poly.type
_entity_poly.pdbx_seq_one_letter_code
_entity_poly.pdbx_strand_id
1 'polypeptide(L)'
;MSDFKQSGTIVTFPRLRPRDEAQREKELVTHARRTPLALIIPCLVSELEQPALAGMVARLAGTPYLDTAVISLDRADAAGYARALEYFRALRLRTMVVWNDAEPVAAIIREIEMAVLNLGPRGKGRAVWVALGAVIAEERAEAVAFLDADVVTFERSLLTNLVYPILHPALDFDYAKGYYARYSDRLHGRVTRLMVRPLLQALLNTVGHHPYLEYVDSFRYPLSGEFAVHATLLRRLRIPSDWGLE
;
A
#
# COMPACT_ATOMS: atom_id res chain seq x y z
N MET A 1 33.38 10.49 -0.55
CA MET A 1 32.27 11.06 -1.37
C MET A 1 31.10 10.13 -1.26
N SER A 2 29.92 10.63 -0.92
CA SER A 2 28.71 9.78 -0.87
C SER A 2 28.23 9.58 -2.30
N ASP A 3 28.16 8.35 -2.76
CA ASP A 3 27.62 7.99 -4.09
C ASP A 3 26.09 8.16 -4.17
N PHE A 4 25.49 8.65 -3.09
CA PHE A 4 24.05 8.89 -2.99
C PHE A 4 23.77 10.39 -3.07
N LYS A 5 23.38 10.83 -4.24
CA LYS A 5 22.75 12.15 -4.41
C LYS A 5 21.27 11.99 -4.03
N GLN A 6 20.86 12.60 -2.95
CA GLN A 6 19.46 12.75 -2.59
C GLN A 6 19.08 14.20 -2.84
N SER A 7 18.19 14.43 -3.79
CA SER A 7 17.63 15.74 -4.11
C SER A 7 16.18 15.81 -3.65
N GLY A 8 15.76 16.96 -3.15
CA GLY A 8 14.38 17.23 -2.76
C GLY A 8 14.01 16.76 -1.34
N THR A 9 12.71 16.74 -1.07
CA THR A 9 12.09 16.47 0.22
C THR A 9 11.93 14.95 0.52
N ILE A 10 12.34 14.08 -0.40
CA ILE A 10 12.19 12.63 -0.26
C ILE A 10 13.40 12.07 0.48
N VAL A 11 13.16 11.49 1.65
CA VAL A 11 14.15 10.82 2.45
C VAL A 11 14.14 9.32 2.15
N THR A 12 15.32 8.71 2.00
CA THR A 12 15.46 7.27 1.80
C THR A 12 15.98 6.62 3.08
N PHE A 13 15.24 5.63 3.59
CA PHE A 13 15.65 4.81 4.73
C PHE A 13 16.14 3.44 4.24
N PRO A 14 17.43 3.26 3.98
CA PRO A 14 17.94 1.96 3.56
C PRO A 14 17.96 0.98 4.73
N ARG A 15 17.67 -0.30 4.44
CA ARG A 15 17.82 -1.39 5.42
C ARG A 15 19.29 -1.77 5.58
N LEU A 16 20.02 -1.06 6.43
CA LEU A 16 21.44 -1.30 6.65
C LEU A 16 21.74 -2.31 7.77
N ARG A 17 20.81 -2.49 8.73
CA ARG A 17 21.03 -3.35 9.90
C ARG A 17 19.78 -4.18 10.22
N PRO A 18 19.78 -5.51 9.94
CA PRO A 18 18.66 -6.39 10.29
C PRO A 18 18.36 -6.48 11.79
N ARG A 19 19.38 -6.26 12.64
CA ARG A 19 19.25 -6.39 14.10
C ARG A 19 18.27 -5.41 14.75
N ASP A 20 17.97 -4.31 14.08
CA ASP A 20 17.09 -3.27 14.61
C ASP A 20 15.59 -3.58 14.38
N GLU A 21 15.25 -4.67 13.69
CA GLU A 21 13.84 -4.99 13.33
C GLU A 21 12.99 -5.30 14.57
N ALA A 22 13.49 -6.11 15.48
CA ALA A 22 12.76 -6.45 16.71
C ALA A 22 12.56 -5.21 17.62
N GLN A 23 13.52 -4.28 17.61
CA GLN A 23 13.39 -3.03 18.36
C GLN A 23 12.34 -2.12 17.71
N ARG A 24 12.33 -1.99 16.37
CA ARG A 24 11.30 -1.22 15.64
C ARG A 24 9.91 -1.78 15.87
N GLU A 25 9.74 -3.10 15.87
CA GLU A 25 8.43 -3.71 16.19
C GLU A 25 7.94 -3.32 17.59
N LYS A 26 8.82 -3.34 18.60
CA LYS A 26 8.47 -2.92 19.96
C LYS A 26 8.04 -1.45 20.02
N GLU A 27 8.74 -0.60 19.32
CA GLU A 27 8.41 0.83 19.23
C GLU A 27 7.08 1.02 18.50
N LEU A 28 6.85 0.32 17.38
CA LEU A 28 5.58 0.35 16.66
C LEU A 28 4.39 -0.09 17.52
N VAL A 29 4.54 -1.11 18.36
CA VAL A 29 3.49 -1.52 19.31
C VAL A 29 3.08 -0.37 20.23
N THR A 30 4.06 0.43 20.65
CA THR A 30 3.80 1.59 21.50
C THR A 30 3.11 2.72 20.72
N HIS A 31 3.58 2.99 19.51
CA HIS A 31 3.06 4.08 18.68
C HIS A 31 1.70 3.77 18.08
N ALA A 32 1.45 2.53 17.67
CA ALA A 32 0.16 2.09 17.10
C ALA A 32 -1.03 2.24 18.08
N ARG A 33 -0.78 2.35 19.37
CA ARG A 33 -1.84 2.68 20.35
C ARG A 33 -2.40 4.08 20.17
N ARG A 34 -1.60 5.00 19.65
CA ARG A 34 -2.00 6.40 19.38
C ARG A 34 -2.35 6.64 17.92
N THR A 35 -1.73 5.87 17.05
CA THR A 35 -1.89 5.94 15.59
C THR A 35 -2.28 4.55 15.07
N PRO A 36 -3.56 4.13 15.25
CA PRO A 36 -4.01 2.81 14.82
C PRO A 36 -3.81 2.61 13.32
N LEU A 37 -3.24 1.46 12.95
CA LEU A 37 -2.86 1.12 11.60
C LEU A 37 -3.87 0.16 10.96
N ALA A 38 -4.41 0.53 9.80
CA ALA A 38 -5.09 -0.39 8.91
C ALA A 38 -4.16 -0.85 7.78
N LEU A 39 -4.24 -2.12 7.41
CA LEU A 39 -3.52 -2.68 6.26
C LEU A 39 -4.53 -3.11 5.20
N ILE A 40 -4.49 -2.48 4.02
CA ILE A 40 -5.31 -2.87 2.88
C ILE A 40 -4.53 -3.86 2.01
N ILE A 41 -5.17 -4.99 1.70
CA ILE A 41 -4.66 -6.02 0.80
C ILE A 41 -5.69 -6.21 -0.32
N PRO A 42 -5.46 -5.67 -1.52
CA PRO A 42 -6.26 -6.02 -2.69
C PRO A 42 -6.06 -7.50 -3.01
N CYS A 43 -7.16 -8.23 -3.15
CA CYS A 43 -7.13 -9.69 -3.31
C CYS A 43 -8.18 -10.14 -4.32
N LEU A 44 -7.76 -10.83 -5.37
CA LEU A 44 -8.67 -11.59 -6.21
C LEU A 44 -9.04 -12.90 -5.50
N VAL A 45 -10.26 -13.39 -5.71
CA VAL A 45 -10.68 -14.69 -5.13
C VAL A 45 -9.75 -15.84 -5.53
N SER A 46 -9.13 -15.78 -6.72
CA SER A 46 -8.16 -16.78 -7.19
C SER A 46 -6.84 -16.76 -6.41
N GLU A 47 -6.52 -15.67 -5.72
CA GLU A 47 -5.28 -15.56 -4.93
C GLU A 47 -5.36 -16.34 -3.61
N LEU A 48 -6.57 -16.69 -3.15
CA LEU A 48 -6.76 -17.56 -1.99
C LEU A 48 -6.10 -18.94 -2.15
N GLU A 49 -5.84 -19.37 -3.38
CA GLU A 49 -5.19 -20.64 -3.72
C GLU A 49 -3.67 -20.47 -3.98
N GLN A 50 -3.16 -19.25 -3.92
CA GLN A 50 -1.77 -18.95 -4.23
C GLN A 50 -0.86 -19.04 -2.99
N PRO A 51 0.33 -19.64 -3.13
CA PRO A 51 1.26 -19.78 -2.01
C PRO A 51 1.79 -18.44 -1.50
N ALA A 52 1.83 -17.40 -2.33
CA ALA A 52 2.25 -16.07 -1.94
C ALA A 52 1.35 -15.49 -0.85
N LEU A 53 0.03 -15.51 -1.06
CA LEU A 53 -0.93 -15.03 -0.07
C LEU A 53 -0.90 -15.87 1.20
N ALA A 54 -0.79 -17.20 1.09
CA ALA A 54 -0.68 -18.08 2.26
C ALA A 54 0.56 -17.74 3.11
N GLY A 55 1.70 -17.53 2.45
CA GLY A 55 2.94 -17.08 3.10
C GLY A 55 2.80 -15.71 3.78
N MET A 56 2.13 -14.76 3.13
CA MET A 56 1.87 -13.43 3.67
C MET A 56 0.97 -13.49 4.90
N VAL A 57 -0.16 -14.20 4.83
CA VAL A 57 -1.10 -14.36 5.94
C VAL A 57 -0.42 -15.01 7.15
N ALA A 58 0.39 -16.04 6.94
CA ALA A 58 1.14 -16.69 8.02
C ALA A 58 2.11 -15.72 8.73
N ARG A 59 2.78 -14.85 7.98
CA ARG A 59 3.72 -13.85 8.53
C ARG A 59 3.04 -12.65 9.18
N LEU A 60 1.85 -12.27 8.70
CA LEU A 60 1.05 -11.20 9.29
C LEU A 60 0.27 -11.63 10.53
N ALA A 61 0.07 -12.93 10.72
CA ALA A 61 -0.73 -13.45 11.84
C ALA A 61 -0.25 -12.91 13.18
N GLY A 62 -1.18 -12.32 13.95
CA GLY A 62 -0.91 -11.78 15.28
C GLY A 62 0.10 -10.63 15.29
N THR A 63 0.26 -9.88 14.21
CA THR A 63 1.12 -8.67 14.17
C THR A 63 0.64 -7.65 15.19
N PRO A 64 1.41 -7.34 16.26
CA PRO A 64 0.88 -6.66 17.44
C PRO A 64 0.66 -5.15 17.27
N TYR A 65 1.22 -4.54 16.23
CA TYR A 65 1.03 -3.13 15.89
C TYR A 65 -0.01 -2.90 14.78
N LEU A 66 -0.61 -3.95 14.24
CA LEU A 66 -1.65 -3.89 13.22
C LEU A 66 -3.02 -3.95 13.89
N ASP A 67 -3.82 -2.88 13.76
CA ASP A 67 -5.16 -2.83 14.34
C ASP A 67 -6.18 -3.58 13.50
N THR A 68 -6.16 -3.36 12.18
CA THR A 68 -7.16 -3.95 11.26
C THR A 68 -6.51 -4.36 9.94
N ALA A 69 -6.77 -5.59 9.50
CA ALA A 69 -6.53 -6.01 8.11
C ALA A 69 -7.81 -5.80 7.29
N VAL A 70 -7.69 -5.14 6.16
CA VAL A 70 -8.78 -4.86 5.24
C VAL A 70 -8.51 -5.56 3.92
N ILE A 71 -9.29 -6.56 3.62
CA ILE A 71 -9.16 -7.36 2.41
C ILE A 71 -10.13 -6.81 1.37
N SER A 72 -9.62 -6.20 0.32
CA SER A 72 -10.43 -5.77 -0.80
C SER A 72 -10.62 -6.93 -1.77
N LEU A 73 -11.67 -7.73 -1.53
CA LEU A 73 -11.95 -8.95 -2.30
C LEU A 73 -12.67 -8.63 -3.59
N ASP A 74 -12.10 -9.05 -4.71
CA ASP A 74 -12.64 -8.82 -6.04
C ASP A 74 -12.83 -10.14 -6.81
N ARG A 75 -13.78 -10.14 -7.76
CA ARG A 75 -14.17 -11.28 -8.61
C ARG A 75 -14.62 -12.51 -7.80
N ALA A 76 -15.32 -12.29 -6.71
CA ALA A 76 -15.86 -13.33 -5.85
C ALA A 76 -17.38 -13.42 -5.97
N ASP A 77 -17.87 -14.65 -6.03
CA ASP A 77 -19.27 -14.96 -5.74
C ASP A 77 -19.49 -15.13 -4.23
N ALA A 78 -20.71 -15.45 -3.82
CA ALA A 78 -21.04 -15.64 -2.41
C ALA A 78 -20.23 -16.79 -1.76
N ALA A 79 -19.93 -17.84 -2.52
CA ALA A 79 -19.11 -18.96 -2.02
C ALA A 79 -17.63 -18.53 -1.87
N GLY A 80 -17.11 -17.75 -2.82
CA GLY A 80 -15.78 -17.17 -2.75
C GLY A 80 -15.63 -16.20 -1.56
N TYR A 81 -16.65 -15.37 -1.33
CA TYR A 81 -16.69 -14.51 -0.15
C TYR A 81 -16.66 -15.29 1.16
N ALA A 82 -17.51 -16.35 1.28
CA ALA A 82 -17.51 -17.21 2.47
C ALA A 82 -16.15 -17.88 2.69
N ARG A 83 -15.50 -18.36 1.62
CA ARG A 83 -14.12 -18.93 1.69
C ARG A 83 -13.11 -17.87 2.15
N ALA A 84 -13.19 -16.63 1.65
CA ALA A 84 -12.29 -15.57 2.07
C ALA A 84 -12.45 -15.23 3.56
N LEU A 85 -13.68 -15.15 4.07
CA LEU A 85 -13.93 -14.93 5.50
C LEU A 85 -13.26 -15.98 6.37
N GLU A 86 -13.37 -17.25 5.99
CA GLU A 86 -12.74 -18.34 6.72
C GLU A 86 -11.21 -18.32 6.59
N TYR A 87 -10.70 -18.08 5.38
CA TYR A 87 -9.27 -18.03 5.09
C TYR A 87 -8.54 -16.98 5.93
N PHE A 88 -9.09 -15.77 5.98
CA PHE A 88 -8.45 -14.64 6.68
C PHE A 88 -8.60 -14.67 8.21
N ARG A 89 -9.36 -15.61 8.78
CA ARG A 89 -9.33 -15.90 10.24
C ARG A 89 -7.93 -16.27 10.73
N ALA A 90 -7.10 -16.83 9.86
CA ALA A 90 -5.71 -17.15 10.15
C ALA A 90 -4.87 -15.93 10.53
N LEU A 91 -5.27 -14.73 10.20
CA LEU A 91 -4.60 -13.49 10.61
C LEU A 91 -4.62 -13.25 12.11
N ARG A 92 -5.62 -13.80 12.85
CA ARG A 92 -5.77 -13.66 14.29
C ARG A 92 -5.77 -12.21 14.79
N LEU A 93 -6.34 -11.32 14.01
CA LEU A 93 -6.54 -9.91 14.31
C LEU A 93 -7.87 -9.44 13.72
N ARG A 94 -8.28 -8.22 14.02
CA ARG A 94 -9.47 -7.64 13.42
C ARG A 94 -9.33 -7.63 11.90
N THR A 95 -10.27 -8.25 11.21
CA THR A 95 -10.27 -8.36 9.76
C THR A 95 -11.60 -7.90 9.18
N MET A 96 -11.55 -7.01 8.20
CA MET A 96 -12.67 -6.57 7.39
C MET A 96 -12.49 -7.12 5.97
N VAL A 97 -13.48 -7.82 5.45
CA VAL A 97 -13.48 -8.25 4.04
C VAL A 97 -14.49 -7.40 3.28
N VAL A 98 -13.99 -6.50 2.46
CA VAL A 98 -14.79 -5.66 1.56
C VAL A 98 -15.04 -6.45 0.28
N TRP A 99 -16.25 -6.94 0.11
CA TRP A 99 -16.62 -7.72 -1.06
C TRP A 99 -17.10 -6.79 -2.18
N ASN A 100 -16.23 -6.51 -3.13
CA ASN A 100 -16.48 -5.54 -4.22
C ASN A 100 -17.60 -5.95 -5.18
N ASP A 101 -17.96 -7.25 -5.24
CA ASP A 101 -19.05 -7.78 -6.05
C ASP A 101 -20.41 -7.78 -5.34
N ALA A 102 -20.44 -7.41 -4.06
CA ALA A 102 -21.67 -7.38 -3.27
C ALA A 102 -22.65 -6.31 -3.77
N GLU A 103 -23.94 -6.63 -3.79
CA GLU A 103 -24.98 -5.69 -4.23
C GLU A 103 -24.97 -4.35 -3.43
N PRO A 104 -24.75 -4.33 -2.11
CA PRO A 104 -24.63 -3.05 -1.38
C PRO A 104 -23.48 -2.16 -1.88
N VAL A 105 -22.33 -2.76 -2.23
CA VAL A 105 -21.20 -2.02 -2.78
C VAL A 105 -21.52 -1.51 -4.18
N ALA A 106 -22.12 -2.36 -5.03
CA ALA A 106 -22.57 -1.97 -6.36
C ALA A 106 -23.62 -0.84 -6.32
N ALA A 107 -24.52 -0.85 -5.34
CA ALA A 107 -25.50 0.22 -5.15
C ALA A 107 -24.83 1.56 -4.82
N ILE A 108 -23.89 1.58 -3.86
CA ILE A 108 -23.11 2.78 -3.52
C ILE A 108 -22.36 3.31 -4.74
N ILE A 109 -21.74 2.43 -5.52
CA ILE A 109 -21.02 2.80 -6.73
C ILE A 109 -21.96 3.47 -7.74
N ARG A 110 -23.15 2.90 -7.99
CA ARG A 110 -24.15 3.52 -8.87
C ARG A 110 -24.59 4.90 -8.39
N GLU A 111 -24.81 5.09 -7.09
CA GLU A 111 -25.14 6.40 -6.52
C GLU A 111 -24.03 7.43 -6.78
N ILE A 112 -22.76 7.04 -6.58
CA ILE A 112 -21.61 7.91 -6.85
C ILE A 112 -21.51 8.25 -8.34
N GLU A 113 -21.69 7.28 -9.23
CA GLU A 113 -21.66 7.49 -10.68
C GLU A 113 -22.81 8.41 -11.16
N MET A 114 -23.98 8.33 -10.55
CA MET A 114 -25.10 9.26 -10.82
C MET A 114 -24.82 10.69 -10.30
N ALA A 115 -24.04 10.84 -9.26
CA ALA A 115 -23.67 12.13 -8.67
C ALA A 115 -22.49 12.83 -9.37
N VAL A 116 -22.16 12.47 -10.64
CA VAL A 116 -21.15 13.13 -11.49
C VAL A 116 -19.69 12.66 -11.28
N LEU A 117 -19.43 11.56 -10.59
CA LEU A 117 -18.11 10.96 -10.50
C LEU A 117 -18.01 9.72 -11.41
N ASN A 118 -17.39 9.87 -12.58
CA ASN A 118 -17.02 8.70 -13.36
C ASN A 118 -15.90 7.94 -12.63
N LEU A 119 -16.26 6.75 -12.11
CA LEU A 119 -15.32 5.91 -11.36
C LEU A 119 -14.38 5.08 -12.25
N GLY A 120 -14.43 5.28 -13.57
CA GLY A 120 -13.60 4.52 -14.50
C GLY A 120 -13.92 3.02 -14.54
N PRO A 121 -13.12 2.23 -15.25
CA PRO A 121 -13.34 0.80 -15.38
C PRO A 121 -13.06 0.06 -14.07
N ARG A 122 -13.73 -1.07 -13.89
CA ARG A 122 -13.45 -1.98 -12.78
C ARG A 122 -12.00 -2.52 -12.86
N GLY A 123 -11.28 -2.45 -11.76
CA GLY A 123 -9.90 -2.90 -11.67
C GLY A 123 -9.34 -2.76 -10.25
N LYS A 124 -8.04 -3.03 -10.08
CA LYS A 124 -7.35 -2.94 -8.79
C LYS A 124 -7.51 -1.56 -8.14
N GLY A 125 -7.34 -0.47 -8.91
CA GLY A 125 -7.49 0.89 -8.40
C GLY A 125 -8.87 1.13 -7.77
N ARG A 126 -9.95 0.75 -8.49
CA ARG A 126 -11.32 0.88 -7.97
C ARG A 126 -11.56 0.02 -6.71
N ALA A 127 -11.02 -1.20 -6.67
CA ALA A 127 -11.13 -2.07 -5.50
C ALA A 127 -10.42 -1.47 -4.27
N VAL A 128 -9.22 -0.92 -4.47
CA VAL A 128 -8.47 -0.19 -3.43
C VAL A 128 -9.21 1.06 -2.98
N TRP A 129 -9.78 1.82 -3.92
CA TRP A 129 -10.54 3.04 -3.64
C TRP A 129 -11.77 2.76 -2.77
N VAL A 130 -12.52 1.69 -3.07
CA VAL A 130 -13.68 1.24 -2.27
C VAL A 130 -13.24 0.81 -0.86
N ALA A 131 -12.17 0.01 -0.75
CA ALA A 131 -11.63 -0.42 0.53
C ALA A 131 -11.14 0.77 1.38
N LEU A 132 -10.53 1.77 0.74
CA LEU A 132 -10.11 2.99 1.39
C LEU A 132 -11.30 3.78 1.92
N GLY A 133 -12.38 3.89 1.13
CA GLY A 133 -13.64 4.49 1.56
C GLY A 133 -14.20 3.80 2.80
N ALA A 134 -14.18 2.46 2.85
CA ALA A 134 -14.61 1.68 4.01
C ALA A 134 -13.74 1.95 5.25
N VAL A 135 -12.42 2.03 5.10
CA VAL A 135 -11.50 2.37 6.19
C VAL A 135 -11.74 3.77 6.73
N ILE A 136 -11.95 4.75 5.84
CA ILE A 136 -12.21 6.14 6.24
C ILE A 136 -13.56 6.26 6.95
N ALA A 137 -14.59 5.53 6.49
CA ALA A 137 -15.92 5.54 7.08
C ALA A 137 -15.97 4.91 8.48
N GLU A 138 -15.08 3.98 8.80
CA GLU A 138 -14.96 3.44 10.16
C GLU A 138 -14.32 4.39 11.16
N GLU A 139 -13.66 5.45 10.71
CA GLU A 139 -13.01 6.49 11.56
C GLU A 139 -12.04 5.95 12.61
N ARG A 140 -11.56 4.71 12.44
CA ARG A 140 -10.73 4.02 13.41
C ARG A 140 -9.22 4.15 13.11
N ALA A 141 -8.86 4.09 11.84
CA ALA A 141 -7.46 4.13 11.43
C ALA A 141 -6.93 5.56 11.31
N GLU A 142 -5.76 5.80 11.87
CA GLU A 142 -4.99 7.03 11.72
C GLU A 142 -3.86 6.89 10.68
N ALA A 143 -3.49 5.66 10.35
CA ALA A 143 -2.56 5.34 9.28
C ALA A 143 -3.08 4.16 8.47
N VAL A 144 -2.77 4.16 7.17
CA VAL A 144 -3.16 3.10 6.25
C VAL A 144 -1.92 2.63 5.49
N ALA A 145 -1.70 1.33 5.45
CA ALA A 145 -0.68 0.70 4.63
C ALA A 145 -1.32 -0.15 3.53
N PHE A 146 -0.60 -0.33 2.44
CA PHE A 146 -1.02 -1.14 1.29
C PHE A 146 0.05 -2.17 0.96
N LEU A 147 -0.37 -3.41 0.75
CA LEU A 147 0.48 -4.51 0.31
C LEU A 147 -0.24 -5.32 -0.78
N ASP A 148 0.47 -5.65 -1.84
CA ASP A 148 -0.05 -6.54 -2.87
C ASP A 148 -0.08 -7.99 -2.35
N ALA A 149 -1.14 -8.74 -2.70
CA ALA A 149 -1.35 -10.13 -2.24
C ALA A 149 -0.35 -11.13 -2.86
N ASP A 150 0.31 -10.77 -3.95
CA ASP A 150 1.19 -11.63 -4.76
C ASP A 150 2.69 -11.52 -4.40
N VAL A 151 3.04 -10.89 -3.30
CA VAL A 151 4.44 -10.72 -2.85
C VAL A 151 4.99 -12.03 -2.31
N VAL A 152 5.65 -12.82 -3.17
CA VAL A 152 6.18 -14.15 -2.86
C VAL A 152 7.20 -14.14 -1.71
N THR A 153 8.05 -13.13 -1.65
CA THR A 153 9.13 -12.99 -0.65
C THR A 153 8.74 -12.06 0.50
N PHE A 154 7.44 -11.98 0.81
CA PHE A 154 6.98 -11.13 1.89
C PHE A 154 7.58 -11.55 3.22
N GLU A 155 8.14 -10.60 3.93
CA GLU A 155 8.55 -10.71 5.33
C GLU A 155 7.90 -9.60 6.14
N ARG A 156 7.56 -9.85 7.40
CA ARG A 156 6.92 -8.85 8.28
C ARG A 156 7.75 -7.58 8.41
N SER A 157 9.07 -7.71 8.33
CA SER A 157 9.99 -6.57 8.32
C SER A 157 9.75 -5.59 7.16
N LEU A 158 9.17 -6.02 6.04
CA LEU A 158 8.75 -5.12 4.98
C LEU A 158 7.68 -4.16 5.48
N LEU A 159 6.61 -4.70 6.09
CA LEU A 159 5.55 -3.86 6.68
C LEU A 159 6.10 -3.00 7.81
N THR A 160 6.88 -3.58 8.74
CA THR A 160 7.52 -2.85 9.85
C THR A 160 8.28 -1.63 9.33
N ASN A 161 9.15 -1.80 8.35
CA ASN A 161 9.96 -0.71 7.79
C ASN A 161 9.13 0.30 7.01
N LEU A 162 8.08 -0.16 6.33
CA LEU A 162 7.20 0.70 5.54
C LEU A 162 6.38 1.66 6.42
N VAL A 163 5.86 1.16 7.55
CA VAL A 163 4.98 1.95 8.42
C VAL A 163 5.75 2.71 9.50
N TYR A 164 6.99 2.35 9.76
CA TYR A 164 7.80 2.98 10.81
C TYR A 164 7.92 4.50 10.65
N PRO A 165 8.20 5.06 9.45
CA PRO A 165 8.27 6.51 9.27
C PRO A 165 6.95 7.23 9.54
N ILE A 166 5.82 6.54 9.33
CA ILE A 166 4.47 7.12 9.51
C ILE A 166 4.04 7.10 10.98
N LEU A 167 4.32 5.99 11.69
CA LEU A 167 3.84 5.82 13.06
C LEU A 167 4.80 6.42 14.10
N HIS A 168 6.06 6.62 13.75
CA HIS A 168 7.06 7.11 14.71
C HIS A 168 7.00 8.64 14.85
N PRO A 169 6.59 9.19 16.00
CA PRO A 169 6.24 10.60 16.16
C PRO A 169 7.42 11.57 15.96
N ALA A 170 8.67 11.10 16.07
CA ALA A 170 9.84 11.95 15.80
C ALA A 170 10.25 11.98 14.32
N LEU A 171 9.68 11.11 13.47
CA LEU A 171 9.93 11.09 12.04
C LEU A 171 8.89 11.91 11.28
N ASP A 172 7.62 11.83 11.69
CA ASP A 172 6.50 12.67 11.25
C ASP A 172 6.34 12.76 9.71
N PHE A 173 6.44 11.60 9.04
CA PHE A 173 6.20 11.54 7.59
C PHE A 173 4.74 11.24 7.30
N ASP A 174 4.14 11.99 6.39
CA ASP A 174 2.77 11.77 5.94
C ASP A 174 2.63 10.59 4.98
N TYR A 175 3.70 10.26 4.24
CA TYR A 175 3.71 9.23 3.20
C TYR A 175 5.04 8.50 3.15
N ALA A 176 4.99 7.18 3.07
CA ALA A 176 6.15 6.32 2.87
C ALA A 176 5.89 5.33 1.74
N LYS A 177 6.87 5.16 0.85
CA LYS A 177 6.78 4.26 -0.28
C LYS A 177 7.88 3.20 -0.22
N GLY A 178 7.50 1.95 -0.40
CA GLY A 178 8.43 0.84 -0.44
C GLY A 178 9.35 0.93 -1.65
N TYR A 179 10.63 0.65 -1.45
CA TYR A 179 11.53 0.38 -2.57
C TYR A 179 12.41 -0.83 -2.27
N TYR A 180 12.56 -1.69 -3.22
CA TYR A 180 13.36 -2.91 -3.10
C TYR A 180 13.80 -3.41 -4.46
N ALA A 181 14.93 -4.15 -4.47
CA ALA A 181 15.37 -4.80 -5.68
C ALA A 181 14.55 -6.07 -5.92
N ARG A 182 13.85 -6.12 -7.03
CA ARG A 182 13.19 -7.34 -7.53
C ARG A 182 14.19 -8.14 -8.34
N TYR A 183 14.67 -9.21 -7.76
CA TYR A 183 15.61 -10.12 -8.41
C TYR A 183 15.06 -11.55 -8.36
N SER A 184 15.04 -12.21 -9.50
CA SER A 184 14.80 -13.65 -9.63
C SER A 184 15.92 -14.27 -10.46
N ASP A 185 15.62 -14.91 -11.56
CA ASP A 185 16.54 -15.28 -12.64
C ASP A 185 17.06 -14.06 -13.43
N ARG A 186 16.38 -12.94 -13.28
CA ARG A 186 16.67 -11.66 -13.96
C ARG A 186 16.36 -10.46 -13.08
N LEU A 187 16.97 -9.33 -13.40
CA LEU A 187 16.70 -8.06 -12.73
C LEU A 187 15.38 -7.46 -13.24
N HIS A 188 14.43 -7.28 -12.35
CA HIS A 188 13.15 -6.62 -12.61
C HIS A 188 13.28 -5.07 -12.58
N GLY A 189 12.16 -4.35 -12.78
CA GLY A 189 12.13 -2.88 -12.78
C GLY A 189 12.54 -2.25 -14.11
N ARG A 190 12.30 -2.95 -15.24
CA ARG A 190 12.61 -2.43 -16.59
C ARG A 190 11.89 -1.13 -16.89
N VAL A 191 10.62 -0.99 -16.52
CA VAL A 191 9.83 0.22 -16.77
C VAL A 191 10.49 1.43 -16.13
N THR A 192 10.84 1.35 -14.85
CA THR A 192 11.52 2.46 -14.16
C THR A 192 12.87 2.80 -14.80
N ARG A 193 13.70 1.78 -15.11
CA ARG A 193 15.06 2.00 -15.63
C ARG A 193 15.12 2.38 -17.10
N LEU A 194 14.26 1.77 -17.93
CA LEU A 194 14.34 1.90 -19.38
C LEU A 194 13.35 2.91 -19.96
N MET A 195 12.35 3.32 -19.20
CA MET A 195 11.34 4.26 -19.65
C MET A 195 11.23 5.46 -18.72
N VAL A 196 10.84 5.27 -17.45
CA VAL A 196 10.51 6.41 -16.55
C VAL A 196 11.69 7.34 -16.35
N ARG A 197 12.85 6.81 -15.93
CA ARG A 197 14.04 7.64 -15.71
C ARG A 197 14.58 8.30 -16.99
N PRO A 198 14.81 7.58 -18.10
CA PRO A 198 15.22 8.21 -19.35
C PRO A 198 14.23 9.27 -19.82
N LEU A 199 12.91 9.05 -19.68
CA LEU A 199 11.89 10.02 -20.06
C LEU A 199 11.97 11.28 -19.20
N LEU A 200 12.07 11.15 -17.87
CA LEU A 200 12.22 12.28 -16.96
C LEU A 200 13.49 13.08 -17.26
N GLN A 201 14.61 12.40 -17.51
CA GLN A 201 15.85 13.08 -17.89
C GLN A 201 15.75 13.79 -19.24
N ALA A 202 15.11 13.19 -20.24
CA ALA A 202 14.86 13.82 -21.52
C ALA A 202 13.97 15.06 -21.38
N LEU A 203 12.92 14.99 -20.57
CA LEU A 203 12.07 16.14 -20.26
C LEU A 203 12.84 17.26 -19.57
N LEU A 204 13.62 16.95 -18.53
CA LEU A 204 14.47 17.93 -17.84
C LEU A 204 15.51 18.57 -18.77
N ASN A 205 16.11 17.80 -19.68
CA ASN A 205 17.02 18.34 -20.68
C ASN A 205 16.34 19.26 -21.69
N THR A 206 15.03 19.05 -21.93
CA THR A 206 14.27 19.85 -22.90
C THR A 206 13.70 21.13 -22.27
N VAL A 207 13.11 21.01 -21.06
CA VAL A 207 12.42 22.14 -20.41
C VAL A 207 13.30 22.88 -19.40
N GLY A 208 14.48 22.34 -19.09
CA GLY A 208 15.37 22.85 -18.06
C GLY A 208 14.94 22.47 -16.65
N HIS A 209 15.41 23.24 -15.67
CA HIS A 209 15.07 23.04 -14.27
C HIS A 209 13.54 23.10 -14.05
N HIS A 210 12.96 22.01 -13.54
CA HIS A 210 11.53 21.92 -13.26
C HIS A 210 11.27 21.18 -11.93
N PRO A 211 10.86 21.88 -10.86
CA PRO A 211 10.77 21.31 -9.51
C PRO A 211 9.93 20.04 -9.42
N TYR A 212 8.82 19.96 -10.16
CA TYR A 212 7.96 18.78 -10.17
C TYR A 212 8.65 17.56 -10.82
N LEU A 213 9.34 17.74 -11.95
CA LEU A 213 10.06 16.64 -12.61
C LEU A 213 11.22 16.14 -11.74
N GLU A 214 11.95 17.05 -11.10
CA GLU A 214 13.03 16.70 -10.16
C GLU A 214 12.49 15.96 -8.93
N TYR A 215 11.34 16.40 -8.41
CA TYR A 215 10.65 15.73 -7.32
C TYR A 215 10.27 14.29 -7.70
N VAL A 216 9.66 14.08 -8.88
CA VAL A 216 9.28 12.75 -9.36
C VAL A 216 10.53 11.86 -9.60
N ASP A 217 11.63 12.41 -10.16
CA ASP A 217 12.88 11.67 -10.39
C ASP A 217 13.61 11.30 -9.08
N SER A 218 13.29 11.94 -7.98
CA SER A 218 13.90 11.66 -6.67
C SER A 218 13.42 10.35 -6.04
N PHE A 219 12.29 9.79 -6.46
CA PHE A 219 11.82 8.48 -6.00
C PHE A 219 12.69 7.33 -6.51
N ARG A 220 13.13 6.47 -5.58
CA ARG A 220 13.94 5.28 -5.93
C ARG A 220 13.15 4.28 -6.77
N TYR A 221 11.88 4.07 -6.42
CA TYR A 221 10.99 3.18 -7.14
C TYR A 221 9.56 3.75 -7.16
N PRO A 222 9.26 4.64 -8.12
CA PRO A 222 7.96 5.34 -8.18
C PRO A 222 6.77 4.40 -8.44
N LEU A 223 6.99 3.20 -8.97
CA LEU A 223 5.96 2.23 -9.34
C LEU A 223 5.75 1.12 -8.29
N SER A 224 6.18 1.31 -7.04
CA SER A 224 5.89 0.35 -5.97
C SER A 224 4.43 0.41 -5.58
N GLY A 225 3.76 -0.73 -5.50
CA GLY A 225 2.39 -0.85 -4.96
C GLY A 225 2.33 -0.86 -3.44
N GLU A 226 3.49 -0.97 -2.79
CA GLU A 226 3.58 -0.98 -1.33
C GLU A 226 3.88 0.42 -0.81
N PHE A 227 2.95 0.98 -0.07
CA PHE A 227 3.09 2.29 0.56
C PHE A 227 2.30 2.37 1.85
N ALA A 228 2.61 3.37 2.67
CA ALA A 228 1.87 3.73 3.86
C ALA A 228 1.64 5.24 3.89
N VAL A 229 0.51 5.64 4.46
CA VAL A 229 0.08 7.03 4.43
C VAL A 229 -0.71 7.37 5.70
N HIS A 230 -0.56 8.59 6.18
CA HIS A 230 -1.37 9.10 7.28
C HIS A 230 -2.81 9.35 6.84
N ALA A 231 -3.81 8.93 7.63
CA ALA A 231 -5.23 9.04 7.25
C ALA A 231 -5.68 10.49 7.02
N THR A 232 -5.06 11.45 7.71
CA THR A 232 -5.34 12.89 7.50
C THR A 232 -4.98 13.35 6.09
N LEU A 233 -3.90 12.82 5.49
CA LEU A 233 -3.55 13.12 4.11
C LEU A 233 -4.59 12.52 3.16
N LEU A 234 -4.97 11.26 3.34
CA LEU A 234 -5.98 10.59 2.51
C LEU A 234 -7.32 11.35 2.46
N ARG A 235 -7.76 11.91 3.58
CA ARG A 235 -9.01 12.68 3.67
C ARG A 235 -8.96 14.02 2.91
N ARG A 236 -7.76 14.53 2.61
CA ARG A 236 -7.54 15.81 1.89
C ARG A 236 -7.28 15.62 0.40
N LEU A 237 -6.82 14.44 0.00
CA LEU A 237 -6.50 14.15 -1.38
C LEU A 237 -7.75 13.85 -2.21
N ARG A 238 -7.76 14.32 -3.46
CA ARG A 238 -8.71 13.87 -4.48
C ARG A 238 -8.09 12.67 -5.19
N ILE A 239 -8.38 11.48 -4.70
CA ILE A 239 -7.82 10.24 -5.20
C ILE A 239 -8.66 9.77 -6.38
N PRO A 240 -8.09 9.60 -7.58
CA PRO A 240 -8.79 8.98 -8.70
C PRO A 240 -9.20 7.55 -8.36
N SER A 241 -10.39 7.15 -8.79
CA SER A 241 -10.95 5.83 -8.49
C SER A 241 -10.38 4.70 -9.34
N ASP A 242 -9.73 5.03 -10.45
CA ASP A 242 -9.13 4.06 -11.37
C ASP A 242 -7.67 3.73 -11.03
N TRP A 243 -6.88 4.73 -10.71
CA TRP A 243 -5.49 4.60 -10.25
C TRP A 243 -4.94 5.97 -9.84
N GLY A 244 -3.99 6.04 -8.93
CA GLY A 244 -3.30 7.30 -8.66
C GLY A 244 -2.94 7.56 -7.20
N LEU A 245 -3.15 6.63 -6.31
CA LEU A 245 -2.71 6.74 -4.92
C LEU A 245 -1.24 6.32 -4.75
N GLU A 246 -0.73 5.50 -5.64
CA GLU A 246 0.67 5.02 -5.66
C GLU A 246 1.70 6.09 -6.01
#